data_f995eba7c33cde10dac5f7abe3257e05
#
_entry.id   f995eba7c33cde10dac5f7abe3257e05
#
_cell.length_a   1.000
_cell.length_b   1.000
_cell.length_c   1.000
_cell.angle_alpha   90.00
_cell.angle_beta   90.00
_cell.angle_gamma   90.00
#
_symmetry.space_group_name_H-M   'P 1'
#
loop_
_entity.id
_entity.type
_entity.pdbx_description
1 polymer ?
#
loop_
_entity_poly.entity_id
_entity_poly.type
_entity_poly.pdbx_seq_one_letter_code
_entity_poly.pdbx_strand_id
1 'polypeptide(L)'
;QMMTLPVELAHYAQQRQELAKQKKLPTYEDLHPNTRFIDNAVIRMIADSDTVNDRMAARKLGWSKYPELIRTLYNQLAATDYFQAYMSAPESSFKADAALLATFFEKELQECPMLDDVLEEQSILWSDDLGFVLTLVIRTISNMRQSHADVKMLPEFKSDEDAEFVKTLFEKTLINYNERLEYIEKFTRNWDVERIVFMDNLIMATAITELVSFPSIPVKVTLDEYIDIAKFYS
;
A
#
# COMPACT_ATOMS: atom_id res chain seq x y z
N GLN A 1 5.87 2.48 2.27
CA GLN A 1 5.06 3.30 3.19
C GLN A 1 4.10 2.43 4.00
N MET A 2 3.22 1.60 3.39
CA MET A 2 2.25 0.77 4.14
C MET A 2 2.89 -0.10 5.23
N MET A 3 4.06 -0.71 4.97
CA MET A 3 4.80 -1.51 5.96
C MET A 3 5.12 -0.76 7.26
N THR A 4 5.31 0.56 7.23
CA THR A 4 5.67 1.35 8.41
C THR A 4 4.45 1.86 9.19
N LEU A 5 3.23 1.66 8.70
CA LEU A 5 2.01 2.10 9.38
C LEU A 5 1.89 1.53 10.82
N PRO A 6 2.14 0.23 11.07
CA PRO A 6 2.12 -0.31 12.44
C PRO A 6 3.16 0.32 13.37
N VAL A 7 4.30 0.76 12.83
CA VAL A 7 5.34 1.45 13.62
C VAL A 7 4.80 2.79 14.13
N GLU A 8 4.13 3.56 13.27
CA GLU A 8 3.51 4.83 13.66
C GLU A 8 2.36 4.64 14.66
N LEU A 9 1.56 3.58 14.49
CA LEU A 9 0.51 3.23 15.47
C LEU A 9 1.11 2.89 16.85
N ALA A 10 2.25 2.18 16.88
CA ALA A 10 2.94 1.87 18.11
C ALA A 10 3.55 3.12 18.77
N HIS A 11 4.14 4.02 17.99
CA HIS A 11 4.61 5.32 18.47
C HIS A 11 3.47 6.15 19.05
N TYR A 12 2.32 6.19 18.39
CA TYR A 12 1.13 6.88 18.91
C TYR A 12 0.63 6.26 20.22
N ALA A 13 0.60 4.92 20.31
CA ALA A 13 0.25 4.20 21.53
C ALA A 13 1.19 4.57 22.69
N GLN A 14 2.50 4.60 22.42
CA GLN A 14 3.52 4.97 23.39
C GLN A 14 3.33 6.42 23.88
N GLN A 15 3.12 7.36 22.96
CA GLN A 15 2.86 8.76 23.32
C GLN A 15 1.61 8.89 24.20
N ARG A 16 0.53 8.19 23.88
CA ARG A 16 -0.68 8.16 24.71
C ARG A 16 -0.40 7.65 26.12
N GLN A 17 0.38 6.58 26.26
CA GLN A 17 0.75 6.02 27.56
C GLN A 17 1.61 7.00 28.38
N GLU A 18 2.58 7.68 27.75
CA GLU A 18 3.38 8.70 28.42
C GLU A 18 2.55 9.91 28.88
N LEU A 19 1.61 10.37 28.05
CA LEU A 19 0.68 11.44 28.43
C LEU A 19 -0.25 11.01 29.57
N ALA A 20 -0.69 9.75 29.60
CA ALA A 20 -1.53 9.23 30.65
C ALA A 20 -0.84 9.23 32.02
N LYS A 21 0.46 8.92 32.06
CA LYS A 21 1.27 8.99 33.30
C LYS A 21 1.39 10.42 33.86
N GLN A 22 1.27 11.44 33.01
CA GLN A 22 1.41 12.85 33.38
C GLN A 22 0.09 13.50 33.87
N LYS A 23 -1.02 12.75 33.92
CA LYS A 23 -2.28 13.25 34.47
C LYS A 23 -2.13 13.71 35.92
N LYS A 24 -2.90 14.69 36.37
CA LYS A 24 -2.90 15.13 37.77
C LYS A 24 -3.24 14.02 38.77
N LEU A 25 -4.06 13.07 38.35
CA LEU A 25 -4.49 11.89 39.12
C LEU A 25 -4.42 10.67 38.20
N PRO A 26 -3.21 10.10 38.00
CA PRO A 26 -3.06 8.92 37.19
C PRO A 26 -3.66 7.71 37.93
N THR A 27 -4.34 6.85 37.17
CA THR A 27 -4.82 5.57 37.67
C THR A 27 -3.66 4.56 37.79
N TYR A 28 -3.92 3.41 38.41
CA TYR A 28 -2.93 2.33 38.44
C TYR A 28 -2.57 1.87 36.99
N GLU A 29 -3.54 1.80 36.10
CA GLU A 29 -3.34 1.44 34.70
C GLU A 29 -2.57 2.51 33.94
N ASP A 30 -2.76 3.79 34.24
CA ASP A 30 -1.98 4.89 33.66
C ASP A 30 -0.48 4.77 34.04
N LEU A 31 -0.18 4.31 35.26
CA LEU A 31 1.20 4.14 35.74
C LEU A 31 1.83 2.83 35.30
N HIS A 32 1.02 1.79 35.09
CA HIS A 32 1.45 0.45 34.69
C HIS A 32 0.74 0.00 33.38
N PRO A 33 0.94 0.73 32.27
CA PRO A 33 0.23 0.44 31.04
C PRO A 33 0.68 -0.90 30.44
N ASN A 34 -0.23 -1.58 29.78
CA ASN A 34 0.10 -2.75 28.99
C ASN A 34 0.86 -2.31 27.71
N THR A 35 2.14 -2.67 27.62
CA THR A 35 3.03 -2.27 26.51
C THR A 35 3.07 -3.31 25.37
N ARG A 36 2.29 -4.39 25.46
CA ARG A 36 2.39 -5.54 24.55
C ARG A 36 2.37 -5.15 23.06
N PHE A 37 1.51 -4.21 22.67
CA PHE A 37 1.46 -3.75 21.28
C PHE A 37 2.71 -2.96 20.89
N ILE A 38 3.20 -2.12 21.78
CA ILE A 38 4.44 -1.34 21.58
C ILE A 38 5.65 -2.29 21.51
N ASP A 39 5.62 -3.36 22.29
CA ASP A 39 6.67 -4.37 22.37
C ASP A 39 6.56 -5.47 21.29
N ASN A 40 5.60 -5.38 20.37
CA ASN A 40 5.41 -6.33 19.29
C ASN A 40 6.71 -6.52 18.49
N ALA A 41 7.20 -7.76 18.45
CA ALA A 41 8.50 -8.07 17.85
C ALA A 41 8.55 -7.86 16.33
N VAL A 42 7.40 -7.99 15.64
CA VAL A 42 7.30 -7.72 14.20
C VAL A 42 7.36 -6.22 13.92
N ILE A 43 6.68 -5.39 14.73
CA ILE A 43 6.77 -3.93 14.63
C ILE A 43 8.21 -3.45 14.83
N ARG A 44 8.91 -3.98 15.85
CA ARG A 44 10.32 -3.66 16.08
C ARG A 44 11.20 -4.07 14.90
N MET A 45 11.01 -5.27 14.38
CA MET A 45 11.76 -5.73 13.20
C MET A 45 11.54 -4.83 11.99
N ILE A 46 10.33 -4.32 11.77
CA ILE A 46 10.04 -3.37 10.69
C ILE A 46 10.72 -2.02 10.96
N ALA A 47 10.66 -1.53 12.20
CA ALA A 47 11.25 -0.24 12.59
C ALA A 47 12.78 -0.25 12.45
N ASP A 48 13.41 -1.39 12.79
CA ASP A 48 14.88 -1.56 12.75
C ASP A 48 15.39 -2.01 11.37
N SER A 49 14.49 -2.27 10.40
CA SER A 49 14.86 -2.78 9.08
C SER A 49 15.57 -1.73 8.23
N ASP A 50 16.83 -1.99 7.87
CA ASP A 50 17.59 -1.16 6.93
C ASP A 50 16.91 -1.13 5.55
N THR A 51 16.45 -2.28 5.07
CA THR A 51 15.73 -2.40 3.77
C THR A 51 14.50 -1.49 3.70
N VAL A 52 13.72 -1.42 4.78
CA VAL A 52 12.51 -0.57 4.85
C VAL A 52 12.90 0.90 4.96
N ASN A 53 13.82 1.22 5.87
CA ASN A 53 14.23 2.59 6.17
C ASN A 53 14.91 3.26 4.97
N ASP A 54 15.79 2.57 4.26
CA ASP A 54 16.45 3.08 3.04
C ASP A 54 15.42 3.41 1.95
N ARG A 55 14.43 2.53 1.73
CA ARG A 55 13.35 2.80 0.76
C ARG A 55 12.47 3.99 1.15
N MET A 56 12.15 4.12 2.44
CA MET A 56 11.38 5.26 2.95
C MET A 56 12.13 6.57 2.78
N ALA A 57 13.43 6.58 3.12
CA ALA A 57 14.30 7.76 2.99
C ALA A 57 14.49 8.17 1.52
N ALA A 58 14.78 7.21 0.64
CA ALA A 58 15.01 7.46 -0.79
C ALA A 58 13.80 8.10 -1.47
N ARG A 59 12.58 7.72 -1.07
CA ARG A 59 11.32 8.23 -1.65
C ARG A 59 10.68 9.35 -0.81
N LYS A 60 11.29 9.76 0.30
CA LYS A 60 10.78 10.77 1.24
C LYS A 60 9.34 10.46 1.73
N LEU A 61 9.05 9.19 1.95
CA LEU A 61 7.76 8.72 2.41
C LEU A 61 7.65 8.79 3.93
N GLY A 62 6.44 8.92 4.45
CA GLY A 62 6.18 8.92 5.89
C GLY A 62 4.72 9.20 6.22
N TRP A 63 4.38 9.06 7.51
CA TRP A 63 3.03 9.31 8.02
C TRP A 63 2.93 10.55 8.89
N SER A 64 4.04 11.26 9.13
CA SER A 64 4.12 12.42 10.03
C SER A 64 3.18 13.57 9.67
N LYS A 65 2.77 13.66 8.41
CA LYS A 65 1.80 14.67 7.93
C LYS A 65 0.34 14.31 8.23
N TYR A 66 0.07 13.08 8.64
CA TYR A 66 -1.29 12.52 8.79
C TYR A 66 -1.58 12.03 10.22
N PRO A 67 -1.39 12.87 11.27
CA PRO A 67 -1.56 12.45 12.66
C PRO A 67 -3.00 12.04 12.98
N GLU A 68 -3.99 12.63 12.31
CA GLU A 68 -5.40 12.29 12.48
C GLU A 68 -5.73 10.89 11.94
N LEU A 69 -5.14 10.50 10.80
CA LEU A 69 -5.25 9.14 10.29
C LEU A 69 -4.68 8.13 11.29
N ILE A 70 -3.47 8.37 11.79
CA ILE A 70 -2.82 7.50 12.78
C ILE A 70 -3.66 7.36 14.04
N ARG A 71 -4.20 8.47 14.55
CA ARG A 71 -5.09 8.49 15.71
C ARG A 71 -6.36 7.66 15.47
N THR A 72 -6.99 7.86 14.32
CA THR A 72 -8.24 7.19 13.96
C THR A 72 -8.03 5.69 13.82
N LEU A 73 -7.02 5.28 13.04
CA LEU A 73 -6.69 3.87 12.85
C LEU A 73 -6.29 3.16 14.16
N TYR A 74 -5.53 3.84 15.02
CA TYR A 74 -5.21 3.26 16.33
C TYR A 74 -6.46 3.07 17.19
N ASN A 75 -7.36 4.05 17.26
CA ASN A 75 -8.59 3.94 18.04
C ASN A 75 -9.51 2.84 17.49
N GLN A 76 -9.60 2.71 16.17
CA GLN A 76 -10.34 1.65 15.50
C GLN A 76 -9.73 0.28 15.85
N LEU A 77 -8.44 0.09 15.67
CA LEU A 77 -7.72 -1.12 16.07
C LEU A 77 -7.95 -1.46 17.55
N ALA A 78 -7.80 -0.48 18.44
CA ALA A 78 -7.94 -0.67 19.88
C ALA A 78 -9.35 -1.08 20.31
N ALA A 79 -10.37 -0.77 19.50
CA ALA A 79 -11.76 -1.15 19.77
C ALA A 79 -12.12 -2.57 19.28
N THR A 80 -11.25 -3.23 18.51
CA THR A 80 -11.52 -4.56 17.95
C THR A 80 -11.36 -5.67 18.98
N ASP A 81 -12.21 -6.70 18.89
CA ASP A 81 -12.14 -7.87 19.78
C ASP A 81 -10.82 -8.62 19.64
N TYR A 82 -10.26 -8.72 18.42
CA TYR A 82 -9.01 -9.42 18.21
C TYR A 82 -7.81 -8.67 18.80
N PHE A 83 -7.83 -7.34 18.83
CA PHE A 83 -6.80 -6.55 19.51
C PHE A 83 -6.91 -6.71 21.03
N GLN A 84 -8.12 -6.67 21.61
CA GLN A 84 -8.34 -6.87 23.03
C GLN A 84 -7.91 -8.30 23.45
N ALA A 85 -8.22 -9.31 22.64
CA ALA A 85 -7.76 -10.67 22.86
C ALA A 85 -6.22 -10.78 22.80
N TYR A 86 -5.58 -10.11 21.86
CA TYR A 86 -4.12 -10.03 21.77
C TYR A 86 -3.52 -9.36 23.00
N MET A 87 -4.06 -8.21 23.45
CA MET A 87 -3.54 -7.47 24.61
C MET A 87 -3.68 -8.23 25.92
N SER A 88 -4.73 -9.04 26.07
CA SER A 88 -5.02 -9.81 27.28
C SER A 88 -4.43 -11.23 27.30
N ALA A 89 -3.86 -11.70 26.20
CA ALA A 89 -3.30 -13.05 26.12
C ALA A 89 -2.12 -13.24 27.09
N PRO A 90 -2.00 -14.40 27.76
CA PRO A 90 -0.99 -14.63 28.79
C PRO A 90 0.44 -14.72 28.23
N GLU A 91 0.57 -15.18 26.98
CA GLU A 91 1.86 -15.38 26.33
C GLU A 91 2.02 -14.49 25.10
N SER A 92 3.24 -14.05 24.83
CA SER A 92 3.64 -13.37 23.63
C SER A 92 4.39 -14.32 22.71
N SER A 93 4.16 -14.21 21.40
CA SER A 93 4.94 -14.94 20.40
C SER A 93 5.02 -14.14 19.12
N PHE A 94 6.13 -14.30 18.39
CA PHE A 94 6.32 -13.68 17.09
C PHE A 94 5.18 -14.01 16.11
N LYS A 95 4.65 -15.23 16.19
CA LYS A 95 3.50 -15.65 15.36
C LYS A 95 2.22 -14.88 15.72
N ALA A 96 1.94 -14.67 17.01
CA ALA A 96 0.79 -13.88 17.44
C ALA A 96 0.95 -12.40 17.06
N ASP A 97 2.17 -11.88 17.16
CA ASP A 97 2.52 -10.52 16.75
C ASP A 97 2.29 -10.30 15.25
N ALA A 98 2.74 -11.24 14.41
CA ALA A 98 2.51 -11.21 12.97
C ALA A 98 1.02 -11.37 12.61
N ALA A 99 0.31 -12.26 13.29
CA ALA A 99 -1.11 -12.49 13.05
C ALA A 99 -1.97 -11.26 13.36
N LEU A 100 -1.66 -10.54 14.45
CA LEU A 100 -2.33 -9.27 14.77
C LEU A 100 -2.22 -8.29 13.61
N LEU A 101 -1.00 -8.07 13.12
CA LEU A 101 -0.76 -7.10 12.06
C LEU A 101 -1.41 -7.53 10.73
N ALA A 102 -1.29 -8.81 10.37
CA ALA A 102 -1.93 -9.33 9.16
C ALA A 102 -3.45 -9.12 9.21
N THR A 103 -4.09 -9.42 10.37
CA THR A 103 -5.53 -9.20 10.57
C THR A 103 -5.91 -7.73 10.49
N PHE A 104 -5.09 -6.84 11.04
CA PHE A 104 -5.30 -5.39 10.94
C PHE A 104 -5.29 -4.92 9.48
N PHE A 105 -4.28 -5.32 8.69
CA PHE A 105 -4.22 -4.99 7.28
C PHE A 105 -5.39 -5.55 6.47
N GLU A 106 -5.83 -6.76 6.79
CA GLU A 106 -6.91 -7.44 6.09
C GLU A 106 -8.28 -6.83 6.40
N LYS A 107 -8.55 -6.50 7.67
CA LYS A 107 -9.91 -6.14 8.12
C LYS A 107 -10.16 -4.63 8.21
N GLU A 108 -9.15 -3.85 8.55
CA GLU A 108 -9.35 -2.44 8.89
C GLU A 108 -8.93 -1.48 7.77
N LEU A 109 -8.10 -1.94 6.81
CA LEU A 109 -7.53 -1.04 5.82
C LEU A 109 -8.09 -1.20 4.41
N GLN A 110 -8.78 -2.31 4.09
CA GLN A 110 -9.33 -2.52 2.75
C GLN A 110 -10.51 -1.59 2.42
N GLU A 111 -11.27 -1.20 3.44
CA GLU A 111 -12.43 -0.32 3.30
C GLU A 111 -12.30 0.86 4.28
N CYS A 112 -11.19 1.60 4.18
CA CYS A 112 -10.90 2.73 5.06
C CYS A 112 -10.90 4.05 4.27
N PRO A 113 -12.04 4.76 4.16
CA PRO A 113 -12.13 5.97 3.33
C PRO A 113 -11.09 7.03 3.66
N MET A 114 -10.76 7.20 4.95
CA MET A 114 -9.74 8.17 5.38
C MET A 114 -8.33 7.78 4.88
N LEU A 115 -8.04 6.48 4.78
CA LEU A 115 -6.77 6.01 4.21
C LEU A 115 -6.75 6.23 2.71
N ASP A 116 -7.86 5.94 2.03
CA ASP A 116 -8.01 6.16 0.60
C ASP A 116 -7.80 7.64 0.26
N ASP A 117 -8.50 8.55 0.94
CA ASP A 117 -8.36 10.00 0.76
C ASP A 117 -6.90 10.45 0.91
N VAL A 118 -6.21 9.98 1.97
CA VAL A 118 -4.81 10.34 2.25
C VAL A 118 -3.86 9.78 1.18
N LEU A 119 -4.13 8.60 0.67
CA LEU A 119 -3.27 7.98 -0.35
C LEU A 119 -3.49 8.62 -1.72
N GLU A 120 -4.73 8.90 -2.11
CA GLU A 120 -5.07 9.60 -3.35
C GLU A 120 -4.49 11.02 -3.39
N GLU A 121 -4.50 11.74 -2.24
CA GLU A 121 -3.83 13.04 -2.11
C GLU A 121 -2.32 12.95 -2.40
N GLN A 122 -1.68 11.82 -2.06
CA GLN A 122 -0.26 11.61 -2.31
C GLN A 122 0.03 11.27 -3.78
N SER A 123 -0.79 10.44 -4.40
CA SER A 123 -0.61 10.00 -5.78
C SER A 123 -1.87 9.33 -6.32
N ILE A 124 -2.24 9.69 -7.55
CA ILE A 124 -3.32 9.02 -8.30
C ILE A 124 -3.08 7.50 -8.49
N LEU A 125 -1.82 7.04 -8.39
CA LEU A 125 -1.48 5.61 -8.51
C LEU A 125 -2.06 4.75 -7.37
N TRP A 126 -2.59 5.36 -6.31
CA TRP A 126 -3.25 4.63 -5.23
C TRP A 126 -4.71 4.28 -5.52
N SER A 127 -5.30 4.82 -6.58
CA SER A 127 -6.75 4.64 -6.89
C SER A 127 -7.15 3.18 -7.12
N ASP A 128 -6.23 2.32 -7.59
CA ASP A 128 -6.48 0.88 -7.81
C ASP A 128 -5.47 -0.04 -7.11
N ASP A 129 -4.33 0.48 -6.65
CA ASP A 129 -3.22 -0.33 -6.15
C ASP A 129 -3.36 -0.75 -4.67
N LEU A 130 -4.22 -0.10 -3.87
CA LEU A 130 -4.25 -0.32 -2.43
C LEU A 130 -4.48 -1.79 -2.06
N GLY A 131 -5.49 -2.44 -2.64
CA GLY A 131 -5.80 -3.83 -2.35
C GLY A 131 -4.64 -4.79 -2.67
N PHE A 132 -3.96 -4.56 -3.79
CA PHE A 132 -2.78 -5.33 -4.18
C PHE A 132 -1.62 -5.10 -3.19
N VAL A 133 -1.33 -3.85 -2.85
CA VAL A 133 -0.27 -3.48 -1.89
C VAL A 133 -0.55 -4.08 -0.52
N LEU A 134 -1.79 -4.03 -0.02
CA LEU A 134 -2.17 -4.66 1.25
C LEU A 134 -1.90 -6.17 1.23
N THR A 135 -2.23 -6.85 0.12
CA THR A 135 -1.92 -8.27 -0.06
C THR A 135 -0.42 -8.55 0.02
N LEU A 136 0.42 -7.72 -0.61
CA LEU A 136 1.88 -7.85 -0.54
C LEU A 136 2.42 -7.62 0.88
N VAL A 137 1.87 -6.64 1.59
CA VAL A 137 2.22 -6.35 2.99
C VAL A 137 1.87 -7.53 3.89
N ILE A 138 0.64 -8.05 3.78
CA ILE A 138 0.18 -9.21 4.55
C ILE A 138 1.08 -10.44 4.29
N ARG A 139 1.41 -10.70 3.02
CA ARG A 139 2.32 -11.80 2.65
C ARG A 139 3.72 -11.60 3.22
N THR A 140 4.24 -10.37 3.16
CA THR A 140 5.56 -10.04 3.71
C THR A 140 5.58 -10.31 5.22
N ILE A 141 4.60 -9.79 5.97
CA ILE A 141 4.47 -10.00 7.42
C ILE A 141 4.32 -11.50 7.76
N SER A 142 3.48 -12.22 7.02
CA SER A 142 3.25 -13.66 7.23
C SER A 142 4.50 -14.51 6.98
N ASN A 143 5.39 -14.05 6.11
CA ASN A 143 6.65 -14.72 5.80
C ASN A 143 7.79 -14.32 6.73
N MET A 144 7.63 -13.28 7.57
CA MET A 144 8.66 -12.89 8.54
C MET A 144 8.89 -14.00 9.56
N ARG A 145 10.14 -14.10 10.00
CA ARG A 145 10.57 -15.05 11.05
C ARG A 145 11.49 -14.31 12.00
N GLN A 146 11.41 -14.64 13.26
CA GLN A 146 12.27 -14.04 14.29
C GLN A 146 13.77 -14.23 14.03
N SER A 147 14.13 -15.26 13.26
CA SER A 147 15.52 -15.54 12.86
C SER A 147 16.02 -14.70 11.68
N HIS A 148 15.16 -13.93 11.02
CA HIS A 148 15.59 -13.07 9.93
C HIS A 148 16.36 -11.85 10.49
N ALA A 149 17.48 -11.53 9.85
CA ALA A 149 18.29 -10.37 10.22
C ALA A 149 17.65 -9.06 9.76
N ASP A 150 16.81 -9.10 8.71
CA ASP A 150 16.12 -7.93 8.15
C ASP A 150 14.80 -8.36 7.51
N VAL A 151 13.94 -7.38 7.18
CA VAL A 151 12.69 -7.60 6.46
C VAL A 151 12.97 -7.98 5.01
N LYS A 152 12.51 -9.16 4.62
CA LYS A 152 12.60 -9.62 3.23
C LYS A 152 11.38 -9.12 2.47
N MET A 153 11.52 -7.99 1.78
CA MET A 153 10.49 -7.47 0.88
C MET A 153 10.26 -8.44 -0.27
N LEU A 154 8.99 -8.58 -0.66
CA LEU A 154 8.66 -9.29 -1.89
C LEU A 154 9.25 -8.56 -3.10
N PRO A 155 9.63 -9.28 -4.17
CA PRO A 155 10.11 -8.66 -5.40
C PRO A 155 9.00 -7.80 -6.01
N GLU A 156 9.41 -6.72 -6.68
CA GLU A 156 8.51 -5.79 -7.36
C GLU A 156 7.81 -6.45 -8.56
N PHE A 157 8.54 -7.31 -9.27
CA PHE A 157 8.02 -8.09 -10.37
C PHE A 157 8.01 -9.58 -10.01
N LYS A 158 7.06 -10.31 -10.57
CA LYS A 158 6.95 -11.76 -10.39
C LYS A 158 8.07 -12.52 -11.08
N SER A 159 8.55 -11.99 -12.21
CA SER A 159 9.64 -12.53 -13.01
C SER A 159 10.43 -11.43 -13.72
N ASP A 160 11.61 -11.76 -14.23
CA ASP A 160 12.41 -10.87 -15.08
C ASP A 160 11.69 -10.56 -16.40
N GLU A 161 10.87 -11.49 -16.88
CA GLU A 161 10.04 -11.33 -18.08
C GLU A 161 8.98 -10.25 -17.90
N ASP A 162 8.36 -10.16 -16.70
CA ASP A 162 7.40 -9.09 -16.38
C ASP A 162 8.09 -7.72 -16.36
N ALA A 163 9.30 -7.64 -15.79
CA ALA A 163 10.08 -6.42 -15.78
C ALA A 163 10.46 -5.94 -17.20
N GLU A 164 10.87 -6.86 -18.05
CA GLU A 164 11.21 -6.56 -19.45
C GLU A 164 9.96 -6.20 -20.28
N PHE A 165 8.83 -6.85 -20.03
CA PHE A 165 7.54 -6.48 -20.62
C PHE A 165 7.18 -5.02 -20.34
N VAL A 166 7.17 -4.62 -19.06
CA VAL A 166 6.82 -3.25 -18.65
C VAL A 166 7.76 -2.23 -19.29
N LYS A 167 9.07 -2.49 -19.26
CA LYS A 167 10.07 -1.62 -19.87
C LYS A 167 9.86 -1.48 -21.37
N THR A 168 9.69 -2.60 -22.07
CA THR A 168 9.50 -2.62 -23.52
C THR A 168 8.19 -1.94 -23.92
N LEU A 169 7.10 -2.15 -23.19
CA LEU A 169 5.82 -1.51 -23.44
C LEU A 169 5.95 0.01 -23.28
N PHE A 170 6.56 0.47 -22.17
CA PHE A 170 6.77 1.88 -21.91
C PHE A 170 7.62 2.56 -23.01
N GLU A 171 8.78 1.98 -23.34
CA GLU A 171 9.66 2.52 -24.39
C GLU A 171 8.98 2.59 -25.76
N LYS A 172 8.28 1.52 -26.15
CA LYS A 172 7.56 1.49 -27.44
C LYS A 172 6.38 2.47 -27.47
N THR A 173 5.67 2.64 -26.36
CA THR A 173 4.60 3.62 -26.27
C THR A 173 5.14 5.03 -26.44
N LEU A 174 6.24 5.38 -25.76
CA LEU A 174 6.87 6.70 -25.89
C LEU A 174 7.34 6.98 -27.32
N ILE A 175 8.06 6.03 -27.92
CA ILE A 175 8.62 6.20 -29.27
C ILE A 175 7.52 6.37 -30.33
N ASN A 176 6.43 5.62 -30.19
CA ASN A 176 5.37 5.58 -31.20
C ASN A 176 4.12 6.39 -30.81
N TYR A 177 4.19 7.23 -29.78
CA TYR A 177 3.02 7.90 -29.21
C TYR A 177 2.22 8.69 -30.24
N ASN A 178 2.86 9.50 -31.06
CA ASN A 178 2.19 10.29 -32.08
C ASN A 178 1.50 9.42 -33.15
N GLU A 179 2.15 8.35 -33.58
CA GLU A 179 1.54 7.40 -34.52
C GLU A 179 0.29 6.74 -33.90
N ARG A 180 0.32 6.43 -32.60
CA ARG A 180 -0.86 5.86 -31.90
C ARG A 180 -2.00 6.87 -31.81
N LEU A 181 -1.70 8.16 -31.60
CA LEU A 181 -2.72 9.21 -31.63
C LEU A 181 -3.37 9.32 -33.03
N GLU A 182 -2.61 9.19 -34.12
CA GLU A 182 -3.16 9.18 -35.49
C GLU A 182 -4.12 7.99 -35.70
N TYR A 183 -3.82 6.81 -35.11
CA TYR A 183 -4.76 5.69 -35.12
C TYR A 183 -6.03 6.01 -34.34
N ILE A 184 -5.93 6.58 -33.18
CA ILE A 184 -7.06 6.98 -32.33
C ILE A 184 -7.95 7.94 -33.12
N GLU A 185 -7.38 8.99 -33.69
CA GLU A 185 -8.10 9.97 -34.49
C GLU A 185 -8.83 9.32 -35.70
N LYS A 186 -8.16 8.42 -36.43
CA LYS A 186 -8.72 7.75 -37.57
C LYS A 186 -9.94 6.88 -37.26
N PHE A 187 -9.99 6.28 -36.07
CA PHE A 187 -11.02 5.32 -35.70
C PHE A 187 -12.12 5.87 -34.79
N THR A 188 -11.92 7.05 -34.18
CA THR A 188 -12.91 7.75 -33.34
C THR A 188 -13.84 8.63 -34.17
N ARG A 189 -14.69 8.02 -35.03
CA ARG A 189 -15.51 8.71 -36.02
C ARG A 189 -16.53 9.74 -35.50
N ASN A 190 -16.91 9.68 -34.26
CA ASN A 190 -17.94 10.54 -33.65
C ASN A 190 -17.46 11.32 -32.43
N TRP A 191 -16.17 11.32 -32.17
CA TRP A 191 -15.55 12.02 -31.05
C TRP A 191 -14.63 13.09 -31.61
N ASP A 192 -14.80 14.27 -31.08
CA ASP A 192 -13.85 15.36 -31.31
C ASP A 192 -12.58 15.04 -30.48
N VAL A 193 -11.50 14.71 -31.18
CA VAL A 193 -10.22 14.29 -30.55
C VAL A 193 -9.66 15.36 -29.62
N GLU A 194 -9.99 16.64 -29.88
CA GLU A 194 -9.60 17.75 -29.00
C GLU A 194 -10.33 17.68 -27.63
N ARG A 195 -11.39 16.90 -27.52
CA ARG A 195 -12.17 16.70 -26.29
C ARG A 195 -11.81 15.45 -25.52
N ILE A 196 -10.95 14.58 -26.09
CA ILE A 196 -10.45 13.40 -25.38
C ILE A 196 -9.46 13.85 -24.32
N VAL A 197 -9.72 13.44 -23.07
CA VAL A 197 -8.86 13.78 -21.93
C VAL A 197 -7.48 13.15 -22.13
N PHE A 198 -6.43 13.81 -21.66
CA PHE A 198 -5.05 13.36 -21.81
C PHE A 198 -4.84 11.91 -21.33
N MET A 199 -5.47 11.53 -20.21
CA MET A 199 -5.36 10.17 -19.66
C MET A 199 -5.96 9.12 -20.60
N ASP A 200 -7.10 9.40 -21.23
CA ASP A 200 -7.70 8.48 -22.20
C ASP A 200 -6.79 8.23 -23.39
N ASN A 201 -6.18 9.30 -23.92
CA ASN A 201 -5.21 9.20 -24.99
C ASN A 201 -4.01 8.34 -24.57
N LEU A 202 -3.53 8.50 -23.34
CA LEU A 202 -2.39 7.75 -22.82
C LEU A 202 -2.74 6.26 -22.66
N ILE A 203 -3.89 5.95 -22.09
CA ILE A 203 -4.40 4.59 -21.90
C ILE A 203 -4.58 3.91 -23.26
N MET A 204 -5.28 4.56 -24.21
CA MET A 204 -5.50 4.02 -25.54
C MET A 204 -4.20 3.82 -26.32
N ALA A 205 -3.27 4.78 -26.28
CA ALA A 205 -1.98 4.65 -26.96
C ALA A 205 -1.16 3.48 -26.41
N THR A 206 -1.20 3.26 -25.10
CA THR A 206 -0.52 2.14 -24.46
C THR A 206 -1.17 0.81 -24.84
N ALA A 207 -2.51 0.72 -24.82
CA ALA A 207 -3.25 -0.45 -25.26
C ALA A 207 -2.96 -0.82 -26.72
N ILE A 208 -2.97 0.15 -27.63
CA ILE A 208 -2.65 -0.07 -29.05
C ILE A 208 -1.20 -0.55 -29.20
N THR A 209 -0.27 0.01 -28.41
CA THR A 209 1.13 -0.41 -28.44
C THR A 209 1.27 -1.86 -27.98
N GLU A 210 0.56 -2.28 -26.95
CA GLU A 210 0.54 -3.67 -26.49
C GLU A 210 -0.01 -4.59 -27.56
N LEU A 211 -1.19 -4.29 -28.12
CA LEU A 211 -1.81 -5.07 -29.21
C LEU A 211 -0.88 -5.28 -30.41
N VAL A 212 -0.12 -4.25 -30.78
CA VAL A 212 0.78 -4.31 -31.95
C VAL A 212 2.11 -4.99 -31.62
N SER A 213 2.62 -4.82 -30.41
CA SER A 213 3.98 -5.23 -30.05
C SER A 213 4.09 -6.57 -29.36
N PHE A 214 2.99 -7.09 -28.81
CA PHE A 214 2.96 -8.32 -28.00
C PHE A 214 1.87 -9.29 -28.52
N PRO A 215 2.04 -9.86 -29.72
CA PRO A 215 1.02 -10.71 -30.36
C PRO A 215 0.74 -12.02 -29.59
N SER A 216 1.54 -12.37 -28.61
CA SER A 216 1.29 -13.49 -27.69
C SER A 216 0.21 -13.21 -26.66
N ILE A 217 -0.12 -11.92 -26.40
CA ILE A 217 -1.21 -11.54 -25.51
C ILE A 217 -2.52 -11.53 -26.32
N PRO A 218 -3.54 -12.28 -25.87
CA PRO A 218 -4.84 -12.27 -26.58
C PRO A 218 -5.47 -10.87 -26.55
N VAL A 219 -5.97 -10.41 -27.70
CA VAL A 219 -6.60 -9.08 -27.86
C VAL A 219 -7.65 -8.81 -26.78
N LYS A 220 -8.46 -9.82 -26.43
CA LYS A 220 -9.48 -9.67 -25.40
C LYS A 220 -8.88 -9.34 -24.03
N VAL A 221 -7.76 -9.95 -23.68
CA VAL A 221 -7.07 -9.68 -22.39
C VAL A 221 -6.61 -8.23 -22.35
N THR A 222 -5.90 -7.77 -23.38
CA THR A 222 -5.49 -6.36 -23.47
C THR A 222 -6.69 -5.41 -23.33
N LEU A 223 -7.79 -5.67 -24.06
CA LEU A 223 -8.97 -4.80 -24.00
C LEU A 223 -9.60 -4.78 -22.60
N ASP A 224 -9.77 -5.92 -21.97
CA ASP A 224 -10.38 -6.03 -20.64
C ASP A 224 -9.52 -5.27 -19.61
N GLU A 225 -8.19 -5.45 -19.61
CA GLU A 225 -7.27 -4.79 -18.68
C GLU A 225 -7.28 -3.26 -18.86
N TYR A 226 -7.19 -2.75 -20.08
CA TYR A 226 -7.17 -1.29 -20.29
C TYR A 226 -8.54 -0.62 -20.07
N ILE A 227 -9.64 -1.34 -20.25
CA ILE A 227 -10.97 -0.87 -19.84
C ILE A 227 -11.06 -0.78 -18.31
N ASP A 228 -10.51 -1.75 -17.61
CA ASP A 228 -10.49 -1.71 -16.14
C ASP A 228 -9.60 -0.56 -15.62
N ILE A 229 -8.42 -0.35 -16.21
CA ILE A 229 -7.57 0.82 -15.91
C ILE A 229 -8.34 2.13 -16.15
N ALA A 230 -9.07 2.24 -17.26
CA ALA A 230 -9.82 3.45 -17.56
C ALA A 230 -10.88 3.80 -16.52
N LYS A 231 -11.48 2.81 -15.83
CA LYS A 231 -12.46 3.05 -14.76
C LYS A 231 -11.87 3.79 -13.56
N PHE A 232 -10.55 3.71 -13.32
CA PHE A 232 -9.87 4.34 -12.22
C PHE A 232 -9.20 5.66 -12.58
N TYR A 233 -8.80 5.84 -13.84
CA TYR A 233 -7.92 6.94 -14.25
C TYR A 233 -8.51 7.88 -15.31
N SER A 234 -9.67 7.56 -15.83
CA SER A 234 -10.36 8.36 -16.88
C SER A 234 -11.56 9.15 -16.39
#